data_b0cdf6563b2ec1dc7c581ed8fb339837
#
_entry.id   b0cdf6563b2ec1dc7c581ed8fb339837
#
_cell.length_a   1.000
_cell.length_b   1.000
_cell.length_c   1.000
_cell.angle_alpha   90.00
_cell.angle_beta   90.00
_cell.angle_gamma   90.00
#
_symmetry.space_group_name_H-M   'P 1'
#
loop_
_entity.id
_entity.type
_entity.pdbx_description
1 polymer ?
#
loop_
_entity_poly.entity_id
_entity_poly.type
_entity_poly.pdbx_seq_one_letter_code
_entity_poly.pdbx_strand_id
1 'polypeptide(L)'
;MANSQSTQAGEKSIQKHPQKKLKGVFLDAETFGADLLNSDTIDTSLLNSLNVELTCYDNTLPEEVVGRIANADIVLTNKVVLDSEALEHAKELKYVGVMATGTNNVDKSYCQSHNIHVQNVEGYGTDSVAQHTLMLLLNLATAFPQYHNDVEQGKWATSPHFCLTEHPIVELAGKHAVIVGYGELGKRVEALFIAMGMKVSIAARPGGLSSEERVDNKRDPRPSLESLLPSADVVSLHCPLTDDNYHLFNEARLSLMKRTSFLINTARGGLVDEDALVAALKSGQIGGAAVDVISQEPPPTDHPLLTGAIPNLIVTPHTAWMANESRQRLFNKAINHLMQFIDDQT
;
A
#
# COMPACT_ATOMS: atom_id res chain seq x y z
N MET A 1 -78.09 27.46 -19.13
CA MET A 1 -77.99 26.28 -18.27
C MET A 1 -76.94 25.37 -18.90
N ALA A 2 -75.73 25.37 -18.37
CA ALA A 2 -74.70 24.42 -18.73
C ALA A 2 -73.86 24.21 -17.49
N ASN A 3 -73.92 23.00 -16.92
CA ASN A 3 -73.25 22.54 -15.73
C ASN A 3 -71.77 22.24 -16.07
N SER A 4 -70.85 22.94 -15.42
CA SER A 4 -69.42 22.57 -15.41
C SER A 4 -69.15 21.70 -14.19
N GLN A 5 -68.89 20.41 -14.44
CA GLN A 5 -68.34 19.51 -13.43
C GLN A 5 -66.83 19.61 -13.47
N SER A 6 -66.24 20.10 -12.38
CA SER A 6 -64.78 20.06 -12.14
C SER A 6 -64.41 18.73 -11.55
N THR A 7 -63.66 17.95 -12.30
CA THR A 7 -62.97 16.71 -11.84
C THR A 7 -61.72 17.08 -11.03
N GLN A 8 -61.77 16.90 -9.69
CA GLN A 8 -60.60 16.93 -8.85
C GLN A 8 -59.80 15.61 -9.04
N ALA A 9 -58.61 15.70 -9.67
CA ALA A 9 -57.64 14.65 -9.69
C ALA A 9 -56.95 14.61 -8.31
N GLY A 10 -57.17 13.55 -7.55
CA GLY A 10 -56.51 13.32 -6.30
C GLY A 10 -55.04 12.95 -6.49
N GLU A 11 -54.12 13.83 -6.11
CA GLU A 11 -52.73 13.52 -5.96
C GLU A 11 -52.56 12.48 -4.82
N LYS A 12 -52.28 11.24 -5.22
CA LYS A 12 -51.78 10.21 -4.26
C LYS A 12 -50.36 10.58 -3.87
N SER A 13 -50.15 11.18 -2.75
CA SER A 13 -48.85 11.30 -2.11
C SER A 13 -48.32 9.91 -1.80
N ILE A 14 -47.31 9.49 -2.55
CA ILE A 14 -46.54 8.27 -2.25
C ILE A 14 -45.81 8.55 -0.92
N GLN A 15 -46.31 8.05 0.18
CA GLN A 15 -45.59 8.02 1.44
C GLN A 15 -44.38 7.07 1.25
N LYS A 16 -43.18 7.64 1.04
CA LYS A 16 -41.93 6.89 1.16
C LYS A 16 -41.83 6.48 2.65
N HIS A 17 -41.97 5.19 2.91
CA HIS A 17 -41.61 4.64 4.22
C HIS A 17 -40.13 4.97 4.48
N PRO A 18 -39.76 5.40 5.70
CA PRO A 18 -38.35 5.61 6.01
C PRO A 18 -37.59 4.29 5.81
N GLN A 19 -36.69 4.25 4.85
CA GLN A 19 -35.83 3.10 4.65
C GLN A 19 -35.00 2.89 5.93
N LYS A 20 -34.97 1.64 6.44
CA LYS A 20 -34.15 1.26 7.59
C LYS A 20 -32.69 1.60 7.26
N LYS A 21 -32.02 2.34 8.15
CA LYS A 21 -30.58 2.60 8.01
C LYS A 21 -29.81 1.29 8.02
N LEU A 22 -28.84 1.17 7.10
CA LEU A 22 -27.89 0.07 7.10
C LEU A 22 -26.94 0.24 8.30
N LYS A 23 -26.49 -0.87 8.85
CA LYS A 23 -25.50 -0.88 9.94
C LYS A 23 -24.12 -1.09 9.35
N GLY A 24 -23.24 -0.10 9.52
CA GLY A 24 -21.86 -0.15 9.10
C GLY A 24 -20.90 -0.26 10.28
N VAL A 25 -19.80 -0.96 10.10
CA VAL A 25 -18.68 -0.96 11.05
C VAL A 25 -17.39 -0.67 10.31
N PHE A 26 -16.51 0.16 10.88
CA PHE A 26 -15.15 0.36 10.43
C PHE A 26 -14.20 -0.19 11.49
N LEU A 27 -13.46 -1.25 11.16
CA LEU A 27 -12.77 -2.08 12.16
C LEU A 27 -11.44 -1.52 12.64
N ASP A 28 -10.78 -0.66 11.86
CA ASP A 28 -9.43 -0.12 12.10
C ASP A 28 -9.32 1.34 11.65
N ALA A 29 -10.26 2.16 12.10
CA ALA A 29 -10.41 3.56 11.68
C ALA A 29 -9.20 4.44 12.06
N GLU A 30 -8.44 4.09 13.11
CA GLU A 30 -7.22 4.80 13.53
C GLU A 30 -6.14 4.80 12.44
N THR A 31 -6.18 3.87 11.47
CA THR A 31 -5.30 3.91 10.29
C THR A 31 -5.47 5.19 9.46
N PHE A 32 -6.56 5.91 9.62
CA PHE A 32 -6.82 7.24 9.04
C PHE A 32 -6.51 8.39 10.00
N GLY A 33 -6.14 8.12 11.22
CA GLY A 33 -5.84 9.07 12.29
C GLY A 33 -6.73 8.84 13.50
N ALA A 34 -6.25 9.20 14.67
CA ALA A 34 -7.02 9.11 15.91
C ALA A 34 -8.34 9.89 15.76
N ASP A 35 -9.44 9.28 16.24
CA ASP A 35 -10.79 9.86 16.17
C ASP A 35 -11.17 10.33 14.75
N LEU A 36 -11.25 9.38 13.80
CA LEU A 36 -11.54 9.66 12.40
C LEU A 36 -12.74 10.59 12.17
N LEU A 37 -13.82 10.41 12.96
CA LEU A 37 -15.06 11.16 12.78
C LEU A 37 -14.94 12.64 13.19
N ASN A 38 -13.97 12.98 14.05
CA ASN A 38 -13.66 14.34 14.49
C ASN A 38 -12.28 14.81 14.01
N SER A 39 -11.71 14.14 12.99
CA SER A 39 -10.37 14.44 12.50
C SER A 39 -10.29 15.79 11.79
N ASP A 40 -9.28 16.59 12.10
CA ASP A 40 -8.94 17.80 11.35
C ASP A 40 -8.15 17.49 10.07
N THR A 41 -7.73 16.23 9.87
CA THR A 41 -6.84 15.83 8.76
C THR A 41 -7.56 15.10 7.63
N ILE A 42 -8.74 14.51 7.90
CA ILE A 42 -9.57 13.81 6.92
C ILE A 42 -10.97 14.41 6.94
N ASP A 43 -11.41 14.94 5.80
CA ASP A 43 -12.79 15.39 5.63
C ASP A 43 -13.71 14.16 5.48
N THR A 44 -14.54 13.94 6.49
CA THR A 44 -15.50 12.84 6.56
C THR A 44 -16.91 13.24 6.12
N SER A 45 -17.10 14.45 5.60
CA SER A 45 -18.43 15.01 5.25
C SER A 45 -19.25 14.12 4.31
N LEU A 46 -18.59 13.32 3.45
CA LEU A 46 -19.25 12.34 2.58
C LEU A 46 -20.07 11.29 3.35
N LEU A 47 -19.69 10.95 4.59
CA LEU A 47 -20.45 10.01 5.41
C LEU A 47 -21.86 10.52 5.71
N ASN A 48 -22.05 11.84 5.79
CA ASN A 48 -23.34 12.45 6.09
C ASN A 48 -24.39 12.20 4.99
N SER A 49 -23.96 11.88 3.77
CA SER A 49 -24.84 11.56 2.65
C SER A 49 -25.28 10.09 2.63
N LEU A 50 -24.66 9.23 3.43
CA LEU A 50 -24.99 7.82 3.50
C LEU A 50 -26.18 7.57 4.44
N ASN A 51 -27.11 6.71 4.01
CA ASN A 51 -28.16 6.18 4.88
C ASN A 51 -27.64 4.99 5.72
N VAL A 52 -26.49 5.19 6.38
CA VAL A 52 -25.75 4.20 7.17
C VAL A 52 -25.56 4.71 8.59
N GLU A 53 -25.76 3.84 9.56
CA GLU A 53 -25.33 4.04 10.95
C GLU A 53 -23.94 3.40 11.09
N LEU A 54 -22.88 4.23 11.02
CA LEU A 54 -21.49 3.77 11.01
C LEU A 54 -20.92 3.81 12.43
N THR A 55 -20.43 2.67 12.91
CA THR A 55 -19.63 2.54 14.14
C THR A 55 -18.16 2.41 13.74
N CYS A 56 -17.32 3.32 14.23
CA CYS A 56 -15.87 3.26 14.03
C CYS A 56 -15.18 2.69 15.26
N TYR A 57 -14.31 1.71 15.05
CA TYR A 57 -13.39 1.19 16.05
C TYR A 57 -11.98 1.64 15.68
N ASP A 58 -11.23 2.17 16.63
CA ASP A 58 -9.85 2.61 16.42
C ASP A 58 -8.99 1.44 15.96
N ASN A 59 -9.08 0.33 16.68
CA ASN A 59 -8.40 -0.94 16.38
C ASN A 59 -9.34 -2.11 16.70
N THR A 60 -9.17 -3.25 16.04
CA THR A 60 -9.93 -4.49 16.28
C THR A 60 -8.97 -5.67 16.43
N LEU A 61 -8.95 -6.29 17.60
CA LEU A 61 -8.20 -7.50 17.84
C LEU A 61 -8.87 -8.72 17.18
N PRO A 62 -8.12 -9.77 16.82
CA PRO A 62 -8.69 -10.95 16.15
C PRO A 62 -9.91 -11.54 16.87
N GLU A 63 -9.87 -11.63 18.18
CA GLU A 63 -10.95 -12.16 19.03
C GLU A 63 -12.21 -11.27 19.09
N GLU A 64 -12.09 -10.00 18.68
CA GLU A 64 -13.22 -9.05 18.68
C GLU A 64 -13.95 -9.01 17.33
N VAL A 65 -13.31 -9.50 16.25
CA VAL A 65 -13.83 -9.38 14.88
C VAL A 65 -15.23 -9.92 14.77
N VAL A 66 -15.45 -11.15 15.19
CA VAL A 66 -16.76 -11.83 15.13
C VAL A 66 -17.86 -11.01 15.83
N GLY A 67 -17.59 -10.54 17.04
CA GLY A 67 -18.57 -9.76 17.81
C GLY A 67 -18.93 -8.43 17.14
N ARG A 68 -17.95 -7.78 16.50
CA ARG A 68 -18.13 -6.46 15.86
C ARG A 68 -18.87 -6.55 14.53
N ILE A 69 -18.68 -7.61 13.76
CA ILE A 69 -19.32 -7.76 12.43
C ILE A 69 -20.66 -8.51 12.45
N ALA A 70 -21.02 -9.19 13.55
CA ALA A 70 -22.16 -10.11 13.63
C ALA A 70 -23.51 -9.52 13.16
N ASN A 71 -23.73 -8.22 13.37
CA ASN A 71 -24.98 -7.53 13.00
C ASN A 71 -24.77 -6.44 11.94
N ALA A 72 -23.62 -6.45 11.25
CA ALA A 72 -23.28 -5.44 10.26
C ALA A 72 -23.83 -5.81 8.87
N ASP A 73 -24.42 -4.85 8.18
CA ASP A 73 -24.71 -4.92 6.74
C ASP A 73 -23.47 -4.57 5.91
N ILE A 74 -22.58 -3.72 6.46
CA ILE A 74 -21.41 -3.15 5.81
C ILE A 74 -20.22 -3.25 6.75
N VAL A 75 -19.09 -3.72 6.25
CA VAL A 75 -17.80 -3.70 6.95
C VAL A 75 -16.80 -2.88 6.13
N LEU A 76 -16.13 -1.93 6.76
CA LEU A 76 -14.96 -1.25 6.25
C LEU A 76 -13.73 -1.71 7.03
N THR A 77 -12.64 -2.00 6.34
CA THR A 77 -11.38 -2.40 6.97
C THR A 77 -10.18 -2.01 6.12
N ASN A 78 -9.06 -1.65 6.74
CA ASN A 78 -7.78 -1.48 6.06
C ASN A 78 -6.98 -2.80 6.10
N LYS A 79 -6.80 -3.35 7.31
CA LYS A 79 -5.89 -4.50 7.52
C LYS A 79 -6.46 -5.61 8.41
N VAL A 80 -7.59 -5.40 9.09
CA VAL A 80 -8.20 -6.47 9.90
C VAL A 80 -8.56 -7.64 9.01
N VAL A 81 -8.19 -8.84 9.45
CA VAL A 81 -8.44 -10.08 8.71
C VAL A 81 -9.92 -10.47 8.82
N LEU A 82 -10.52 -10.74 7.69
CA LEU A 82 -11.88 -11.26 7.51
C LEU A 82 -11.79 -12.62 6.81
N ASP A 83 -11.46 -13.64 7.57
CA ASP A 83 -11.43 -15.01 7.09
C ASP A 83 -12.84 -15.63 7.05
N SER A 84 -12.95 -16.85 6.53
CA SER A 84 -14.23 -17.57 6.43
C SER A 84 -14.86 -17.82 7.80
N GLU A 85 -14.06 -18.07 8.85
CA GLU A 85 -14.55 -18.32 10.21
C GLU A 85 -15.23 -17.06 10.77
N ALA A 86 -14.62 -15.89 10.64
CA ALA A 86 -15.19 -14.62 11.07
C ALA A 86 -16.45 -14.27 10.26
N LEU A 87 -16.36 -14.39 8.92
CA LEU A 87 -17.45 -14.04 7.99
C LEU A 87 -18.69 -14.94 8.17
N GLU A 88 -18.51 -16.18 8.59
CA GLU A 88 -19.62 -17.10 8.87
C GLU A 88 -20.61 -16.56 9.91
N HIS A 89 -20.18 -15.71 10.82
CA HIS A 89 -21.00 -15.11 11.88
C HIS A 89 -21.71 -13.83 11.44
N ALA A 90 -21.37 -13.24 10.29
CA ALA A 90 -21.95 -11.98 9.79
C ALA A 90 -23.10 -12.25 8.80
N LYS A 91 -24.22 -12.75 9.28
CA LYS A 91 -25.35 -13.24 8.44
C LYS A 91 -26.04 -12.16 7.60
N GLU A 92 -25.99 -10.90 8.03
CA GLU A 92 -26.61 -9.76 7.35
C GLU A 92 -25.61 -8.99 6.45
N LEU A 93 -24.35 -9.44 6.41
CA LEU A 93 -23.28 -8.73 5.68
C LEU A 93 -23.50 -8.77 4.17
N LYS A 94 -23.46 -7.60 3.54
CA LYS A 94 -23.68 -7.42 2.10
C LYS A 94 -22.47 -6.81 1.40
N TYR A 95 -21.66 -6.02 2.14
CA TYR A 95 -20.56 -5.25 1.57
C TYR A 95 -19.34 -5.25 2.49
N VAL A 96 -18.18 -5.50 1.88
CA VAL A 96 -16.86 -5.32 2.51
C VAL A 96 -16.07 -4.30 1.69
N GLY A 97 -15.82 -3.13 2.27
CA GLY A 97 -14.97 -2.10 1.70
C GLY A 97 -13.56 -2.22 2.25
N VAL A 98 -12.60 -2.60 1.40
CA VAL A 98 -11.19 -2.67 1.76
C VAL A 98 -10.54 -1.31 1.50
N MET A 99 -10.18 -0.61 2.58
CA MET A 99 -9.54 0.70 2.56
C MET A 99 -8.06 0.58 2.20
N ALA A 100 -7.76 -0.14 1.14
CA ALA A 100 -6.41 -0.41 0.63
C ALA A 100 -6.47 -0.91 -0.82
N THR A 101 -5.31 -0.99 -1.50
CA THR A 101 -5.20 -1.64 -2.82
C THR A 101 -5.21 -3.16 -2.69
N GLY A 102 -4.46 -3.71 -1.72
CA GLY A 102 -4.41 -5.17 -1.49
C GLY A 102 -5.61 -5.67 -0.70
N THR A 103 -6.09 -6.87 -1.05
CA THR A 103 -7.26 -7.53 -0.44
C THR A 103 -6.92 -8.85 0.23
N ASN A 104 -5.65 -9.08 0.56
CA ASN A 104 -5.16 -10.34 1.12
C ASN A 104 -5.75 -10.65 2.52
N ASN A 105 -6.29 -9.64 3.18
CA ASN A 105 -6.94 -9.75 4.48
C ASN A 105 -8.42 -10.17 4.42
N VAL A 106 -8.98 -10.41 3.23
CA VAL A 106 -10.40 -10.82 3.07
C VAL A 106 -10.48 -12.12 2.28
N ASP A 107 -11.21 -13.11 2.80
CA ASP A 107 -11.56 -14.33 2.06
C ASP A 107 -12.60 -14.00 0.99
N LYS A 108 -12.10 -13.64 -0.20
CA LYS A 108 -12.95 -13.30 -1.35
C LYS A 108 -13.73 -14.49 -1.88
N SER A 109 -13.22 -15.70 -1.72
CA SER A 109 -13.91 -16.93 -2.19
C SER A 109 -15.16 -17.16 -1.35
N TYR A 110 -15.04 -17.02 -0.03
CA TYR A 110 -16.18 -17.06 0.88
C TYR A 110 -17.19 -15.96 0.53
N CYS A 111 -16.73 -14.71 0.41
CA CYS A 111 -17.59 -13.58 0.10
C CYS A 111 -18.37 -13.78 -1.21
N GLN A 112 -17.71 -14.25 -2.26
CA GLN A 112 -18.34 -14.53 -3.55
C GLN A 112 -19.42 -15.61 -3.46
N SER A 113 -19.15 -16.69 -2.72
CA SER A 113 -20.12 -17.79 -2.56
C SER A 113 -21.35 -17.41 -1.71
N HIS A 114 -21.24 -16.34 -0.90
CA HIS A 114 -22.31 -15.84 -0.04
C HIS A 114 -22.92 -14.51 -0.52
N ASN A 115 -22.63 -14.09 -1.77
CA ASN A 115 -23.11 -12.83 -2.36
C ASN A 115 -22.74 -11.58 -1.55
N ILE A 116 -21.58 -11.59 -0.89
CA ILE A 116 -21.00 -10.42 -0.22
C ILE A 116 -20.14 -9.68 -1.24
N HIS A 117 -20.47 -8.42 -1.52
CA HIS A 117 -19.70 -7.59 -2.44
C HIS A 117 -18.41 -7.11 -1.75
N VAL A 118 -17.25 -7.39 -2.37
CA VAL A 118 -15.94 -6.94 -1.87
C VAL A 118 -15.38 -5.89 -2.83
N GLN A 119 -15.14 -4.68 -2.33
CA GLN A 119 -14.60 -3.58 -3.11
C GLN A 119 -13.35 -3.00 -2.44
N ASN A 120 -12.26 -2.93 -3.19
CA ASN A 120 -11.02 -2.27 -2.76
C ASN A 120 -10.85 -0.91 -3.47
N VAL A 121 -9.76 -0.19 -3.13
CA VAL A 121 -9.46 1.11 -3.74
C VAL A 121 -8.06 1.09 -4.37
N GLU A 122 -8.00 1.44 -5.65
CA GLU A 122 -6.75 1.50 -6.41
C GLU A 122 -6.36 2.93 -6.77
N GLY A 123 -5.06 3.17 -7.03
CA GLY A 123 -4.54 4.44 -7.56
C GLY A 123 -4.65 5.64 -6.62
N TYR A 124 -4.91 5.44 -5.33
CA TYR A 124 -5.01 6.54 -4.37
C TYR A 124 -3.65 7.02 -3.85
N GLY A 125 -2.69 6.10 -3.74
CA GLY A 125 -1.39 6.30 -3.10
C GLY A 125 -0.23 6.53 -4.07
N THR A 126 -0.45 6.56 -5.38
CA THR A 126 0.61 6.56 -6.39
C THR A 126 1.65 7.66 -6.17
N ASP A 127 1.24 8.90 -5.97
CA ASP A 127 2.17 10.01 -5.74
C ASP A 127 2.86 9.91 -4.38
N SER A 128 2.13 9.54 -3.32
CA SER A 128 2.67 9.35 -1.97
C SER A 128 3.77 8.28 -1.94
N VAL A 129 3.48 7.10 -2.49
CA VAL A 129 4.44 5.98 -2.52
C VAL A 129 5.64 6.30 -3.41
N ALA A 130 5.44 6.96 -4.55
CA ALA A 130 6.54 7.38 -5.43
C ALA A 130 7.45 8.42 -4.75
N GLN A 131 6.87 9.40 -4.05
CA GLN A 131 7.61 10.37 -3.23
C GLN A 131 8.41 9.67 -2.13
N HIS A 132 7.79 8.73 -1.42
CA HIS A 132 8.45 7.96 -0.37
C HIS A 132 9.61 7.11 -0.92
N THR A 133 9.42 6.45 -2.06
CA THR A 133 10.47 5.71 -2.77
C THR A 133 11.67 6.61 -3.10
N LEU A 134 11.42 7.81 -3.62
CA LEU A 134 12.48 8.80 -3.91
C LEU A 134 13.17 9.26 -2.62
N MET A 135 12.41 9.53 -1.55
CA MET A 135 12.95 9.91 -0.24
C MET A 135 13.90 8.83 0.29
N LEU A 136 13.49 7.55 0.24
CA LEU A 136 14.32 6.43 0.64
C LEU A 136 15.62 6.34 -0.18
N LEU A 137 15.53 6.49 -1.50
CA LEU A 137 16.70 6.53 -2.38
C LEU A 137 17.65 7.66 -2.03
N LEU A 138 17.14 8.88 -1.81
CA LEU A 138 17.94 10.04 -1.47
C LEU A 138 18.65 9.86 -0.12
N ASN A 139 17.96 9.31 0.88
CA ASN A 139 18.57 9.03 2.19
C ASN A 139 19.72 8.01 2.08
N LEU A 140 19.56 6.94 1.29
CA LEU A 140 20.65 5.99 1.03
C LEU A 140 21.82 6.65 0.29
N ALA A 141 21.52 7.40 -0.79
CA ALA A 141 22.53 8.01 -1.64
C ALA A 141 23.35 9.09 -0.93
N THR A 142 22.73 9.82 -0.01
CA THR A 142 23.39 10.92 0.72
C THR A 142 23.91 10.50 2.10
N ALA A 143 23.70 9.25 2.50
CA ALA A 143 23.97 8.76 3.86
C ALA A 143 23.37 9.69 4.94
N PHE A 144 22.18 10.27 4.66
CA PHE A 144 21.58 11.28 5.52
C PHE A 144 21.36 10.79 6.96
N PRO A 145 20.84 9.59 7.24
CA PRO A 145 20.63 9.13 8.62
C PRO A 145 21.94 9.09 9.42
N GLN A 146 23.04 8.66 8.79
CA GLN A 146 24.35 8.56 9.45
C GLN A 146 24.92 9.95 9.73
N TYR A 147 24.93 10.86 8.75
CA TYR A 147 25.41 12.23 8.95
C TYR A 147 24.55 13.01 9.95
N HIS A 148 23.22 12.83 9.91
CA HIS A 148 22.32 13.47 10.87
C HIS A 148 22.65 13.01 12.30
N ASN A 149 22.82 11.72 12.53
CA ASN A 149 23.21 11.17 13.83
C ASN A 149 24.60 11.70 14.27
N ASP A 150 25.57 11.82 13.37
CA ASP A 150 26.90 12.36 13.68
C ASP A 150 26.83 13.85 14.10
N VAL A 151 25.96 14.64 13.48
CA VAL A 151 25.70 16.02 13.87
C VAL A 151 25.07 16.09 15.27
N GLU A 152 24.06 15.27 15.56
CA GLU A 152 23.40 15.18 16.87
C GLU A 152 24.37 14.76 17.98
N GLN A 153 25.33 13.87 17.66
CA GLN A 153 26.40 13.46 18.58
C GLN A 153 27.53 14.49 18.74
N GLY A 154 27.43 15.66 18.09
CA GLY A 154 28.43 16.74 18.19
C GLY A 154 29.74 16.47 17.45
N LYS A 155 29.83 15.43 16.60
CA LYS A 155 31.06 15.10 15.86
C LYS A 155 31.47 16.24 14.91
N TRP A 156 30.51 16.91 14.29
CA TRP A 156 30.82 18.04 13.43
C TRP A 156 31.39 19.24 14.21
N ALA A 157 30.85 19.55 15.39
CA ALA A 157 31.32 20.63 16.22
C ALA A 157 32.77 20.45 16.71
N THR A 158 33.22 19.18 16.78
CA THR A 158 34.59 18.81 17.22
C THR A 158 35.51 18.46 16.05
N SER A 159 35.01 18.49 14.81
CA SER A 159 35.79 18.18 13.61
C SER A 159 36.87 19.27 13.37
N PRO A 160 38.10 18.90 12.99
CA PRO A 160 39.09 19.84 12.55
C PRO A 160 38.82 20.43 11.16
N HIS A 161 37.79 19.89 10.46
CA HIS A 161 37.42 20.29 9.11
C HIS A 161 36.03 20.92 9.10
N PHE A 162 35.75 21.72 8.06
CA PHE A 162 34.44 22.36 7.88
C PHE A 162 33.31 21.36 7.56
N CYS A 163 33.63 20.14 7.21
CA CYS A 163 32.69 19.05 6.87
C CYS A 163 33.12 17.73 7.53
N LEU A 164 32.20 16.75 7.48
CA LEU A 164 32.44 15.34 7.80
C LEU A 164 32.54 14.56 6.48
N THR A 165 33.39 13.53 6.41
CA THR A 165 33.65 12.71 5.20
C THR A 165 33.62 11.21 5.45
N GLU A 166 33.10 10.79 6.61
CA GLU A 166 33.14 9.39 7.08
C GLU A 166 32.20 8.47 6.31
N HIS A 167 31.11 9.02 5.73
CA HIS A 167 30.11 8.22 5.03
C HIS A 167 30.14 8.53 3.53
N PRO A 168 30.14 7.50 2.65
CA PRO A 168 30.15 7.72 1.23
C PRO A 168 28.83 8.33 0.74
N ILE A 169 28.93 9.38 -0.08
CA ILE A 169 27.81 10.00 -0.77
C ILE A 169 27.85 9.63 -2.24
N VAL A 170 26.70 9.30 -2.81
CA VAL A 170 26.55 8.91 -4.21
C VAL A 170 25.69 9.95 -4.95
N GLU A 171 26.21 10.47 -6.06
CA GLU A 171 25.42 11.29 -6.99
C GLU A 171 24.57 10.38 -7.90
N LEU A 172 23.27 10.66 -8.03
CA LEU A 172 22.33 9.85 -8.80
C LEU A 172 22.38 10.14 -10.30
N ALA A 173 22.80 11.34 -10.71
CA ALA A 173 22.89 11.69 -12.13
C ALA A 173 23.78 10.72 -12.91
N GLY A 174 23.25 10.20 -14.03
CA GLY A 174 23.91 9.21 -14.86
C GLY A 174 23.89 7.77 -14.34
N LYS A 175 23.44 7.51 -13.10
CA LYS A 175 23.31 6.17 -12.54
C LYS A 175 22.17 5.40 -13.19
N HIS A 176 22.26 4.06 -13.15
CA HIS A 176 21.29 3.15 -13.75
C HIS A 176 20.30 2.63 -12.70
N ALA A 177 19.03 2.97 -12.85
CA ALA A 177 17.94 2.42 -12.07
C ALA A 177 17.18 1.33 -12.83
N VAL A 178 16.85 0.24 -12.14
CA VAL A 178 15.99 -0.85 -12.64
C VAL A 178 14.69 -0.86 -11.87
N ILE A 179 13.59 -0.75 -12.58
CA ILE A 179 12.23 -0.81 -12.02
C ILE A 179 11.64 -2.20 -12.28
N VAL A 180 11.17 -2.85 -11.21
CA VAL A 180 10.50 -4.15 -11.24
C VAL A 180 9.02 -3.94 -10.96
N GLY A 181 8.18 -4.13 -11.98
CA GLY A 181 6.77 -3.77 -11.96
C GLY A 181 6.50 -2.40 -12.58
N TYR A 182 5.74 -2.39 -13.68
CA TYR A 182 5.54 -1.18 -14.50
C TYR A 182 4.05 -0.82 -14.67
N GLY A 183 3.34 -0.87 -13.54
CA GLY A 183 2.00 -0.30 -13.39
C GLY A 183 2.03 1.22 -13.21
N GLU A 184 0.97 1.79 -12.70
CA GLU A 184 0.83 3.23 -12.44
C GLU A 184 1.97 3.75 -11.53
N LEU A 185 2.25 3.03 -10.43
CA LEU A 185 3.30 3.39 -9.49
C LEU A 185 4.70 3.33 -10.12
N GLY A 186 5.03 2.23 -10.82
CA GLY A 186 6.34 2.08 -11.48
C GLY A 186 6.60 3.18 -12.51
N LYS A 187 5.58 3.60 -13.28
CA LYS A 187 5.66 4.73 -14.21
C LYS A 187 5.91 6.05 -13.49
N ARG A 188 5.27 6.24 -12.34
CA ARG A 188 5.46 7.46 -11.56
C ARG A 188 6.87 7.55 -10.97
N VAL A 189 7.40 6.43 -10.47
CA VAL A 189 8.79 6.35 -9.95
C VAL A 189 9.79 6.55 -11.08
N GLU A 190 9.58 5.96 -12.26
CA GLU A 190 10.40 6.22 -13.44
C GLU A 190 10.53 7.71 -13.73
N ALA A 191 9.41 8.43 -13.78
CA ALA A 191 9.41 9.87 -14.04
C ALA A 191 10.26 10.65 -13.01
N LEU A 192 10.19 10.27 -11.72
CA LEU A 192 11.00 10.88 -10.68
C LEU A 192 12.49 10.56 -10.83
N PHE A 193 12.83 9.31 -11.15
CA PHE A 193 14.24 8.90 -11.33
C PHE A 193 14.86 9.55 -12.57
N ILE A 194 14.10 9.69 -13.66
CA ILE A 194 14.53 10.45 -14.85
C ILE A 194 14.76 11.93 -14.50
N ALA A 195 13.87 12.54 -13.70
CA ALA A 195 14.05 13.92 -13.25
C ALA A 195 15.31 14.12 -12.38
N MET A 196 15.77 13.05 -11.69
CA MET A 196 17.06 13.03 -10.98
C MET A 196 18.26 12.78 -11.90
N GLY A 197 18.08 12.73 -13.22
CA GLY A 197 19.15 12.49 -14.20
C GLY A 197 19.58 11.04 -14.33
N MET A 198 18.81 10.08 -13.78
CA MET A 198 19.12 8.66 -13.86
C MET A 198 18.74 8.07 -15.24
N LYS A 199 19.44 7.01 -15.63
CA LYS A 199 19.03 6.12 -16.73
C LYS A 199 18.11 5.04 -16.16
N VAL A 200 16.93 4.83 -16.74
CA VAL A 200 15.96 3.87 -16.23
C VAL A 200 15.75 2.72 -17.19
N SER A 201 15.77 1.51 -16.68
CA SER A 201 15.35 0.28 -17.38
C SER A 201 14.22 -0.39 -16.64
N ILE A 202 13.28 -0.93 -17.39
CA ILE A 202 12.14 -1.68 -16.84
C ILE A 202 12.42 -3.17 -17.02
N ALA A 203 12.43 -3.93 -15.94
CA ALA A 203 12.59 -5.38 -16.00
C ALA A 203 11.35 -6.05 -16.59
N ALA A 204 11.54 -7.18 -17.28
CA ALA A 204 10.46 -8.06 -17.66
C ALA A 204 9.67 -8.53 -16.42
N ARG A 205 8.42 -8.89 -16.61
CA ARG A 205 7.55 -9.34 -15.52
C ARG A 205 8.15 -10.55 -14.80
N PRO A 206 8.37 -10.49 -13.48
CA PRO A 206 8.81 -11.65 -12.70
C PRO A 206 7.79 -12.78 -12.80
N GLY A 207 8.23 -14.03 -12.97
CA GLY A 207 7.32 -15.18 -13.15
C GLY A 207 6.76 -15.35 -14.57
N GLY A 208 7.05 -14.41 -15.49
CA GLY A 208 6.55 -14.44 -16.87
C GLY A 208 5.12 -13.92 -17.00
N LEU A 209 4.48 -14.20 -18.16
CA LEU A 209 3.09 -13.86 -18.41
C LEU A 209 2.17 -14.84 -17.65
N SER A 210 1.02 -14.35 -17.14
CA SER A 210 -0.02 -15.20 -16.57
C SER A 210 -0.53 -16.22 -17.60
N SER A 211 -1.17 -17.31 -17.14
CA SER A 211 -1.74 -18.32 -18.03
C SER A 211 -2.74 -17.75 -19.04
N GLU A 212 -3.44 -16.68 -18.68
CA GLU A 212 -4.40 -15.98 -19.56
C GLU A 212 -3.69 -15.12 -20.60
N GLU A 213 -2.55 -14.52 -20.25
CA GLU A 213 -1.74 -13.71 -21.17
C GLU A 213 -0.85 -14.57 -22.10
N ARG A 214 -0.66 -15.87 -21.81
CA ARG A 214 0.09 -16.82 -22.65
C ARG A 214 -0.64 -17.22 -23.94
N VAL A 215 -1.90 -16.89 -24.08
CA VAL A 215 -2.71 -17.26 -25.25
C VAL A 215 -2.14 -16.74 -26.58
N ASP A 216 -1.37 -15.65 -26.54
CA ASP A 216 -0.79 -15.01 -27.73
C ASP A 216 0.69 -15.34 -28.00
N ASN A 217 1.34 -16.24 -27.23
CA ASN A 217 2.78 -16.58 -27.38
C ASN A 217 3.73 -15.37 -27.42
N LYS A 218 3.32 -14.20 -26.96
CA LYS A 218 4.14 -12.98 -26.96
C LYS A 218 5.05 -12.99 -25.73
N ARG A 219 6.35 -13.17 -25.97
CA ARG A 219 7.39 -12.98 -24.97
C ARG A 219 7.42 -11.49 -24.57
N ASP A 220 7.52 -11.20 -23.27
CA ASP A 220 7.75 -9.83 -22.80
C ASP A 220 9.04 -9.29 -23.47
N PRO A 221 8.99 -8.21 -24.24
CA PRO A 221 10.15 -7.70 -24.96
C PRO A 221 11.18 -7.01 -24.06
N ARG A 222 10.83 -6.78 -22.79
CA ARG A 222 11.73 -6.14 -21.82
C ARG A 222 12.86 -7.08 -21.42
N PRO A 223 14.05 -6.55 -21.05
CA PRO A 223 15.16 -7.35 -20.55
C PRO A 223 14.77 -8.12 -19.28
N SER A 224 15.34 -9.31 -19.10
CA SER A 224 15.16 -10.06 -17.84
C SER A 224 15.80 -9.32 -16.67
N LEU A 225 15.27 -9.51 -15.48
CA LEU A 225 15.81 -8.92 -14.25
C LEU A 225 17.29 -9.30 -14.08
N GLU A 226 17.63 -10.58 -14.24
CA GLU A 226 18.99 -11.11 -14.09
C GLU A 226 19.98 -10.44 -15.06
N SER A 227 19.55 -10.07 -16.26
CA SER A 227 20.42 -9.39 -17.24
C SER A 227 20.68 -7.92 -16.87
N LEU A 228 19.80 -7.29 -16.09
CA LEU A 228 19.90 -5.89 -15.68
C LEU A 228 20.68 -5.71 -14.37
N LEU A 229 20.59 -6.65 -13.42
CA LEU A 229 21.17 -6.55 -12.08
C LEU A 229 22.67 -6.22 -12.07
N PRO A 230 23.54 -6.81 -12.92
CA PRO A 230 24.97 -6.51 -12.91
C PRO A 230 25.31 -5.06 -13.29
N SER A 231 24.43 -4.36 -13.98
CA SER A 231 24.62 -2.96 -14.37
C SER A 231 23.84 -1.96 -13.50
N ALA A 232 22.89 -2.45 -12.68
CA ALA A 232 22.04 -1.61 -11.85
C ALA A 232 22.81 -0.94 -10.71
N ASP A 233 22.59 0.36 -10.52
CA ASP A 233 23.02 1.11 -9.33
C ASP A 233 21.86 1.18 -8.30
N VAL A 234 20.62 1.12 -8.77
CA VAL A 234 19.41 1.12 -7.96
C VAL A 234 18.43 0.09 -8.51
N VAL A 235 17.82 -0.70 -7.64
CA VAL A 235 16.68 -1.56 -8.00
C VAL A 235 15.49 -1.18 -7.13
N SER A 236 14.34 -0.93 -7.74
CA SER A 236 13.12 -0.51 -7.05
C SER A 236 11.94 -1.41 -7.40
N LEU A 237 11.27 -1.94 -6.36
CA LEU A 237 10.21 -2.95 -6.50
C LEU A 237 8.83 -2.29 -6.44
N HIS A 238 8.00 -2.54 -7.47
CA HIS A 238 6.65 -1.99 -7.62
C HIS A 238 5.68 -3.01 -8.22
N CYS A 239 5.98 -4.31 -8.10
CA CYS A 239 5.10 -5.38 -8.55
C CYS A 239 4.26 -5.94 -7.38
N PRO A 240 3.06 -6.50 -7.65
CA PRO A 240 2.33 -7.26 -6.66
C PRO A 240 3.09 -8.53 -6.26
N LEU A 241 2.86 -9.01 -5.04
CA LEU A 241 3.33 -10.32 -4.60
C LEU A 241 2.39 -11.40 -5.13
N THR A 242 2.99 -12.45 -5.68
CA THR A 242 2.32 -13.69 -6.13
C THR A 242 3.16 -14.88 -5.70
N ASP A 243 2.62 -16.09 -5.78
CA ASP A 243 3.38 -17.31 -5.46
C ASP A 243 4.62 -17.46 -6.36
N ASP A 244 4.54 -17.04 -7.63
CA ASP A 244 5.64 -17.13 -8.60
C ASP A 244 6.80 -16.17 -8.32
N ASN A 245 6.59 -15.10 -7.54
CA ASN A 245 7.60 -14.09 -7.25
C ASN A 245 7.90 -13.93 -5.74
N TYR A 246 7.42 -14.86 -4.93
CA TYR A 246 7.83 -14.95 -3.52
C TYR A 246 9.35 -15.11 -3.43
N HIS A 247 9.99 -14.32 -2.57
CA HIS A 247 11.45 -14.21 -2.48
C HIS A 247 12.11 -13.94 -3.85
N LEU A 248 11.50 -13.03 -4.62
CA LEU A 248 12.05 -12.57 -5.89
C LEU A 248 13.52 -12.11 -5.73
N PHE A 249 13.82 -11.39 -4.64
CA PHE A 249 15.18 -11.02 -4.25
C PHE A 249 15.69 -11.97 -3.17
N ASN A 250 16.24 -13.08 -3.60
CA ASN A 250 16.96 -14.07 -2.81
C ASN A 250 18.49 -13.87 -2.90
N GLU A 251 19.27 -14.72 -2.22
CA GLU A 251 20.73 -14.68 -2.23
C GLU A 251 21.31 -14.65 -3.66
N ALA A 252 20.77 -15.47 -4.57
CA ALA A 252 21.28 -15.56 -5.93
C ALA A 252 21.14 -14.23 -6.69
N ARG A 253 19.99 -13.53 -6.60
CA ARG A 253 19.79 -12.23 -7.26
C ARG A 253 20.51 -11.10 -6.54
N LEU A 254 20.59 -11.12 -5.22
CA LEU A 254 21.39 -10.16 -4.46
C LEU A 254 22.87 -10.26 -4.84
N SER A 255 23.39 -11.47 -5.10
CA SER A 255 24.78 -11.67 -5.51
C SER A 255 25.09 -11.14 -6.90
N LEU A 256 24.10 -10.97 -7.78
CA LEU A 256 24.27 -10.36 -9.10
C LEU A 256 24.35 -8.84 -9.05
N MET A 257 23.92 -8.21 -7.97
CA MET A 257 23.94 -6.75 -7.80
C MET A 257 25.38 -6.25 -7.55
N LYS A 258 25.63 -4.98 -7.92
CA LYS A 258 26.91 -4.33 -7.59
C LYS A 258 27.04 -4.12 -6.09
N ARG A 259 28.25 -4.16 -5.58
CA ARG A 259 28.54 -3.83 -4.16
C ARG A 259 28.15 -2.41 -3.73
N THR A 260 27.95 -1.53 -4.72
CA THR A 260 27.50 -0.14 -4.49
C THR A 260 26.01 0.07 -4.73
N SER A 261 25.27 -0.97 -5.12
CA SER A 261 23.86 -0.87 -5.49
C SER A 261 22.95 -0.74 -4.28
N PHE A 262 21.81 -0.09 -4.51
CA PHE A 262 20.74 0.03 -3.53
C PHE A 262 19.52 -0.79 -3.97
N LEU A 263 18.88 -1.49 -3.01
CA LEU A 263 17.58 -2.15 -3.17
C LEU A 263 16.50 -1.37 -2.42
N ILE A 264 15.39 -1.05 -3.10
CA ILE A 264 14.25 -0.36 -2.50
C ILE A 264 12.99 -1.21 -2.66
N ASN A 265 12.30 -1.47 -1.55
CA ASN A 265 11.03 -2.20 -1.54
C ASN A 265 9.93 -1.39 -0.83
N THR A 266 9.05 -0.79 -1.62
CA THR A 266 7.81 -0.13 -1.16
C THR A 266 6.57 -0.88 -1.67
N ALA A 267 6.73 -2.16 -2.07
CA ALA A 267 5.67 -2.97 -2.65
C ALA A 267 5.10 -4.00 -1.65
N ARG A 268 5.80 -5.12 -1.44
CA ARG A 268 5.40 -6.18 -0.49
C ARG A 268 6.65 -6.83 0.12
N GLY A 269 6.60 -7.12 1.43
CA GLY A 269 7.73 -7.73 2.16
C GLY A 269 8.18 -9.05 1.56
N GLY A 270 7.24 -9.94 1.26
CA GLY A 270 7.53 -11.28 0.70
C GLY A 270 8.23 -11.29 -0.68
N LEU A 271 8.45 -10.14 -1.33
CA LEU A 271 9.29 -10.05 -2.52
C LEU A 271 10.78 -10.19 -2.22
N VAL A 272 11.19 -9.98 -0.99
CA VAL A 272 12.59 -10.05 -0.55
C VAL A 272 12.75 -11.15 0.48
N ASP A 273 13.74 -12.00 0.30
CA ASP A 273 14.22 -12.90 1.33
C ASP A 273 15.00 -12.06 2.35
N GLU A 274 14.41 -11.84 3.51
CA GLU A 274 14.90 -10.92 4.52
C GLU A 274 16.22 -11.41 5.16
N ASP A 275 16.38 -12.72 5.34
CA ASP A 275 17.61 -13.30 5.84
C ASP A 275 18.76 -13.13 4.83
N ALA A 276 18.48 -13.37 3.55
CA ALA A 276 19.42 -13.12 2.47
C ALA A 276 19.79 -11.63 2.36
N LEU A 277 18.82 -10.73 2.55
CA LEU A 277 19.07 -9.28 2.57
C LEU A 277 20.00 -8.88 3.73
N VAL A 278 19.72 -9.37 4.93
CA VAL A 278 20.58 -9.13 6.12
C VAL A 278 22.00 -9.62 5.87
N ALA A 279 22.16 -10.82 5.32
CA ALA A 279 23.47 -11.38 4.99
C ALA A 279 24.21 -10.55 3.93
N ALA A 280 23.51 -10.12 2.88
CA ALA A 280 24.07 -9.28 1.81
C ALA A 280 24.53 -7.91 2.31
N LEU A 281 23.78 -7.27 3.22
CA LEU A 281 24.14 -5.99 3.81
C LEU A 281 25.34 -6.15 4.77
N LYS A 282 25.33 -7.14 5.66
CA LYS A 282 26.42 -7.40 6.61
C LYS A 282 27.74 -7.76 5.91
N SER A 283 27.69 -8.48 4.79
CA SER A 283 28.90 -8.82 4.01
C SER A 283 29.34 -7.71 3.06
N GLY A 284 28.57 -6.63 2.90
CA GLY A 284 28.83 -5.59 1.91
C GLY A 284 28.68 -6.09 0.48
N GLN A 285 27.82 -7.10 0.24
CA GLN A 285 27.47 -7.59 -1.10
C GLN A 285 26.68 -6.56 -1.89
N ILE A 286 25.84 -5.76 -1.20
CA ILE A 286 25.16 -4.58 -1.76
C ILE A 286 25.46 -3.34 -0.91
N GLY A 287 25.33 -2.15 -1.49
CA GLY A 287 25.67 -0.88 -0.86
C GLY A 287 24.66 -0.42 0.19
N GLY A 288 23.41 -0.85 0.10
CA GLY A 288 22.36 -0.53 1.06
C GLY A 288 20.99 -1.01 0.61
N ALA A 289 20.02 -0.96 1.52
CA ALA A 289 18.62 -1.24 1.22
C ALA A 289 17.69 -0.32 1.99
N ALA A 290 16.51 -0.07 1.41
CA ALA A 290 15.42 0.62 2.10
C ALA A 290 14.10 -0.13 1.87
N VAL A 291 13.41 -0.45 2.95
CA VAL A 291 12.16 -1.21 2.91
C VAL A 291 11.09 -0.48 3.71
N ASP A 292 9.93 -0.28 3.10
CA ASP A 292 8.73 0.25 3.79
C ASP A 292 7.80 -0.89 4.23
N VAL A 293 8.07 -2.10 3.74
CA VAL A 293 7.25 -3.30 3.94
C VAL A 293 8.13 -4.49 4.31
N ILE A 294 7.63 -5.35 5.18
CA ILE A 294 8.29 -6.57 5.65
C ILE A 294 7.34 -7.76 5.54
N SER A 295 7.86 -8.97 5.72
CA SER A 295 7.10 -10.21 5.50
C SER A 295 5.96 -10.39 6.49
N GLN A 296 6.15 -9.96 7.74
CA GLN A 296 5.14 -9.99 8.79
C GLN A 296 4.91 -8.58 9.34
N GLU A 297 3.69 -8.08 9.26
CA GLU A 297 3.27 -6.75 9.74
C GLU A 297 2.03 -6.87 10.66
N PRO A 298 2.10 -6.36 11.91
CA PRO A 298 3.28 -5.78 12.55
C PRO A 298 4.36 -6.82 12.84
N PRO A 299 5.65 -6.40 12.84
CA PRO A 299 6.76 -7.31 13.07
C PRO A 299 6.85 -7.73 14.54
N PRO A 300 7.38 -8.94 14.82
CA PRO A 300 7.80 -9.31 16.17
C PRO A 300 8.99 -8.45 16.60
N THR A 301 9.19 -8.31 17.92
CA THR A 301 10.25 -7.44 18.49
C THR A 301 11.67 -7.93 18.17
N ASP A 302 11.83 -9.19 17.83
CA ASP A 302 13.09 -9.85 17.45
C ASP A 302 13.27 -9.99 15.93
N HIS A 303 12.46 -9.30 15.13
CA HIS A 303 12.52 -9.37 13.68
C HIS A 303 13.93 -9.04 13.14
N PRO A 304 14.50 -9.86 12.22
CA PRO A 304 15.88 -9.72 11.76
C PRO A 304 16.26 -8.33 11.22
N LEU A 305 15.34 -7.66 10.52
CA LEU A 305 15.56 -6.31 9.97
C LEU A 305 15.49 -5.20 11.02
N LEU A 306 14.96 -5.48 12.23
CA LEU A 306 14.79 -4.49 13.30
C LEU A 306 15.80 -4.68 14.44
N THR A 307 16.42 -5.85 14.52
CA THR A 307 17.36 -6.19 15.57
C THR A 307 18.80 -6.12 15.09
N GLY A 308 19.58 -5.29 15.75
CA GLY A 308 21.01 -5.14 15.47
C GLY A 308 21.33 -4.04 14.46
N ALA A 309 22.58 -3.60 14.49
CA ALA A 309 23.11 -2.59 13.58
C ALA A 309 23.37 -3.24 12.22
N ILE A 310 22.37 -3.20 11.32
CA ILE A 310 22.55 -3.61 9.94
C ILE A 310 23.06 -2.40 9.15
N PRO A 311 24.23 -2.50 8.50
CA PRO A 311 24.79 -1.37 7.78
C PRO A 311 23.86 -0.93 6.63
N ASN A 312 23.68 0.38 6.48
CA ASN A 312 22.97 0.99 5.34
C ASN A 312 21.58 0.38 5.07
N LEU A 313 20.86 0.01 6.14
CA LEU A 313 19.45 -0.38 6.07
C LEU A 313 18.56 0.75 6.61
N ILE A 314 17.55 1.10 5.83
CA ILE A 314 16.45 1.99 6.27
C ILE A 314 15.17 1.16 6.26
N VAL A 315 14.47 1.14 7.40
CA VAL A 315 13.14 0.52 7.53
C VAL A 315 12.13 1.62 7.88
N THR A 316 11.03 1.69 7.15
CA THR A 316 9.88 2.55 7.50
C THR A 316 8.65 1.68 7.76
N PRO A 317 7.74 2.08 8.67
CA PRO A 317 6.70 1.17 9.17
C PRO A 317 5.45 1.19 8.28
N HIS A 318 5.58 0.82 7.00
CA HIS A 318 4.52 0.75 5.99
C HIS A 318 3.75 2.07 5.85
N THR A 319 4.49 3.19 5.77
CA THR A 319 3.94 4.54 5.76
C THR A 319 4.00 5.23 4.40
N ALA A 320 4.51 4.58 3.37
CA ALA A 320 4.65 5.17 2.03
C ALA A 320 3.34 5.73 1.46
N TRP A 321 2.19 5.16 1.84
CA TRP A 321 0.86 5.56 1.39
C TRP A 321 0.21 6.67 2.23
N MET A 322 0.77 7.04 3.40
CA MET A 322 0.10 7.77 4.49
C MET A 322 0.06 9.30 4.34
N ALA A 323 0.48 9.89 3.20
CA ALA A 323 0.29 11.32 3.01
C ALA A 323 -1.20 11.70 3.19
N ASN A 324 -1.47 12.86 3.82
CA ASN A 324 -2.84 13.31 4.11
C ASN A 324 -3.71 13.30 2.85
N GLU A 325 -3.19 13.80 1.74
CA GLU A 325 -3.87 13.82 0.45
C GLU A 325 -4.16 12.42 -0.10
N SER A 326 -3.25 11.48 0.13
CA SER A 326 -3.43 10.07 -0.25
C SER A 326 -4.53 9.42 0.56
N ARG A 327 -4.51 9.59 1.89
CA ARG A 327 -5.56 9.09 2.80
C ARG A 327 -6.92 9.69 2.47
N GLN A 328 -6.98 11.00 2.19
CA GLN A 328 -8.22 11.66 1.77
C GLN A 328 -8.76 11.10 0.45
N ARG A 329 -7.90 10.89 -0.55
CA ARG A 329 -8.32 10.25 -1.82
C ARG A 329 -8.83 8.84 -1.61
N LEU A 330 -8.15 8.06 -0.76
CA LEU A 330 -8.57 6.70 -0.40
C LEU A 330 -9.95 6.71 0.23
N PHE A 331 -10.14 7.55 1.25
CA PHE A 331 -11.41 7.70 1.96
C PHE A 331 -12.54 8.08 1.00
N ASN A 332 -12.36 9.13 0.20
CA ASN A 332 -13.37 9.59 -0.75
C ASN A 332 -13.74 8.53 -1.78
N LYS A 333 -12.75 7.83 -2.35
CA LYS A 333 -13.01 6.73 -3.31
C LYS A 333 -13.78 5.59 -2.65
N ALA A 334 -13.38 5.16 -1.46
CA ALA A 334 -14.05 4.07 -0.76
C ALA A 334 -15.52 4.42 -0.41
N ILE A 335 -15.76 5.63 0.08
CA ILE A 335 -17.12 6.08 0.39
C ILE A 335 -17.98 6.22 -0.88
N ASN A 336 -17.39 6.71 -1.98
CA ASN A 336 -18.10 6.76 -3.27
C ASN A 336 -18.46 5.35 -3.80
N HIS A 337 -17.57 4.35 -3.65
CA HIS A 337 -17.89 2.95 -3.99
C HIS A 337 -19.03 2.42 -3.13
N LEU A 338 -19.04 2.72 -1.83
CA LEU A 338 -20.12 2.33 -0.93
C LEU A 338 -21.44 3.02 -1.31
N MET A 339 -21.42 4.32 -1.65
CA MET A 339 -22.61 5.04 -2.14
C MET A 339 -23.19 4.37 -3.37
N GLN A 340 -22.35 4.07 -4.35
CA GLN A 340 -22.78 3.39 -5.58
C GLN A 340 -23.41 2.02 -5.27
N PHE A 341 -22.77 1.23 -4.39
CA PHE A 341 -23.33 -0.06 -3.97
C PHE A 341 -24.72 0.08 -3.35
N ILE A 342 -24.93 1.08 -2.47
CA ILE A 342 -26.23 1.32 -1.82
C ILE A 342 -27.27 1.74 -2.86
N ASP A 343 -26.93 2.60 -3.80
CA ASP A 343 -27.84 3.07 -4.85
C ASP A 343 -28.26 1.92 -5.79
N ASP A 344 -27.33 1.01 -6.11
CA ASP A 344 -27.61 -0.17 -6.93
C ASP A 344 -28.53 -1.22 -6.23
N GLN A 345 -28.72 -1.12 -4.91
CA GLN A 345 -29.62 -1.99 -4.13
C GLN A 345 -31.04 -1.39 -3.94
N THR A 346 -31.26 -0.14 -4.32
CA THR A 346 -32.54 0.59 -4.19
C THR A 346 -33.29 0.69 -5.49
#